data_f344082dfc72b0e64bba7f30695fa769
#
_entry.id   f344082dfc72b0e64bba7f30695fa769
#
_cell.length_a   1.000
_cell.length_b   1.000
_cell.length_c   1.000
_cell.angle_alpha   90.00
_cell.angle_beta   90.00
_cell.angle_gamma   90.00
#
_symmetry.space_group_name_H-M   'P 1'
#
loop_
_entity.id
_entity.type
_entity.pdbx_description
1 polymer ?
#
loop_
_entity_poly.entity_id
_entity_poly.type
_entity_poly.pdbx_seq_one_letter_code
_entity_poly.pdbx_strand_id
1 'polypeptide(L)'
;NKPQDLHRLESLGYKVFRAKITEIEDIASELMRLAKVTNTEEKANALTSEFLHHLAALRAEYATPSNNKVFYYSWTSPLMTIGDNAWPNKLLNVCGAQTLFADSPVDYPQVSVQEVLSRQPFALVAASNQPTSDLEQFWRPHRRFLSAPLIVVNPDITSRFSLRLINELKILCKGIN
;
A
#
# COMPACT_ATOMS: atom_id res chain seq x y z
N ASN A 1 17.71 -0.75 2.92
CA ASN A 1 19.07 -0.37 3.38
C ASN A 1 19.98 -1.59 3.32
N LYS A 2 21.21 -1.41 2.83
CA LYS A 2 22.16 -2.52 2.77
C LYS A 2 22.68 -2.81 4.19
N PRO A 3 22.76 -4.06 4.64
CA PRO A 3 23.29 -4.42 5.97
C PRO A 3 24.70 -3.85 6.23
N GLN A 4 25.54 -3.82 5.20
CA GLN A 4 26.89 -3.27 5.26
C GLN A 4 26.95 -1.79 5.64
N ASP A 5 25.99 -0.98 5.13
CA ASP A 5 25.92 0.45 5.45
C ASP A 5 25.54 0.67 6.93
N LEU A 6 24.66 -0.18 7.46
CA LEU A 6 24.28 -0.15 8.87
C LEU A 6 25.47 -0.51 9.78
N HIS A 7 26.18 -1.57 9.47
CA HIS A 7 27.40 -1.94 10.21
C HIS A 7 28.46 -0.86 10.19
N ARG A 8 28.63 -0.17 9.04
CA ARG A 8 29.56 0.94 8.92
C ARG A 8 29.18 2.12 9.83
N LEU A 9 27.90 2.48 9.90
CA LEU A 9 27.41 3.53 10.79
C LEU A 9 27.66 3.14 12.26
N GLU A 10 27.35 1.91 12.63
CA GLU A 10 27.59 1.39 14.00
C GLU A 10 29.08 1.39 14.38
N SER A 11 29.98 0.99 13.45
CA SER A 11 31.42 1.02 13.67
C SER A 11 32.01 2.42 13.82
N LEU A 12 31.31 3.44 13.27
CA LEU A 12 31.64 4.87 13.45
C LEU A 12 31.06 5.45 14.74
N GLY A 13 30.42 4.63 15.60
CA GLY A 13 29.86 5.04 16.88
C GLY A 13 28.46 5.64 16.82
N TYR A 14 27.79 5.61 15.67
CA TYR A 14 26.41 6.10 15.56
C TYR A 14 25.42 5.08 16.14
N LYS A 15 24.45 5.55 16.91
CA LYS A 15 23.32 4.74 17.36
C LYS A 15 22.30 4.62 16.22
N VAL A 16 22.10 3.41 15.72
CA VAL A 16 21.19 3.14 14.59
C VAL A 16 19.86 2.60 15.11
N PHE A 17 18.76 3.32 14.88
CA PHE A 17 17.42 2.81 15.10
C PHE A 17 16.96 2.08 13.84
N ARG A 18 16.61 0.79 13.98
CA ARG A 18 16.12 -0.05 12.87
C ARG A 18 14.64 -0.32 13.08
N ALA A 19 13.80 0.23 12.21
CA ALA A 19 12.39 -0.11 12.14
C ALA A 19 12.20 -1.39 11.30
N LYS A 20 11.32 -2.28 11.77
CA LYS A 20 10.89 -3.47 11.03
C LYS A 20 9.38 -3.45 10.92
N ILE A 21 8.87 -3.19 9.72
CA ILE A 21 7.44 -3.09 9.44
C ILE A 21 7.10 -4.16 8.41
N THR A 22 6.28 -5.12 8.79
CA THR A 22 5.77 -6.19 7.96
C THR A 22 4.25 -6.15 7.88
N GLU A 23 3.59 -5.75 8.95
CA GLU A 23 2.14 -5.56 9.04
C GLU A 23 1.81 -4.08 9.27
N ILE A 24 0.56 -3.71 9.00
CA ILE A 24 0.14 -2.29 9.14
C ILE A 24 0.23 -1.85 10.61
N GLU A 25 -0.07 -2.73 11.54
CA GLU A 25 0.03 -2.51 12.98
C GLU A 25 1.46 -2.24 13.46
N ASP A 26 2.46 -2.76 12.73
CA ASP A 26 3.87 -2.53 13.08
C ASP A 26 4.23 -1.04 13.00
N ILE A 27 3.50 -0.24 12.22
CA ILE A 27 3.68 1.22 12.18
C ILE A 27 3.50 1.82 13.58
N ALA A 28 2.48 1.39 14.32
CA ALA A 28 2.23 1.88 15.67
C ALA A 28 3.30 1.38 16.65
N SER A 29 3.65 0.10 16.60
CA SER A 29 4.66 -0.47 17.51
C SER A 29 6.06 0.10 17.27
N GLU A 30 6.45 0.33 16.01
CA GLU A 30 7.72 0.96 15.68
C GLU A 30 7.77 2.45 16.07
N LEU A 31 6.65 3.17 15.95
CA LEU A 31 6.55 4.53 16.45
C LEU A 31 6.71 4.58 17.98
N MET A 32 6.12 3.64 18.71
CA MET A 32 6.31 3.53 20.18
C MET A 32 7.76 3.21 20.54
N ARG A 33 8.44 2.34 19.78
CA ARG A 33 9.87 2.07 19.97
C ARG A 33 10.72 3.32 19.75
N LEU A 34 10.41 4.09 18.69
CA LEU A 34 11.09 5.35 18.41
C LEU A 34 10.85 6.38 19.53
N ALA A 35 9.62 6.46 20.03
CA ALA A 35 9.23 7.38 21.07
C ALA A 35 10.05 7.16 22.37
N LYS A 36 10.32 5.91 22.74
CA LYS A 36 11.19 5.57 23.89
C LYS A 36 12.61 6.10 23.72
N VAL A 37 13.15 6.12 22.50
CA VAL A 37 14.50 6.64 22.22
C VAL A 37 14.53 8.17 22.24
N THR A 38 13.39 8.82 21.96
CA THR A 38 13.26 10.28 21.86
C THR A 38 12.56 10.92 23.06
N ASN A 39 12.16 10.14 24.08
CA ASN A 39 11.41 10.58 25.26
C ASN A 39 10.10 11.31 24.89
N THR A 40 9.32 10.73 23.97
CA THR A 40 8.05 11.29 23.47
C THR A 40 6.88 10.31 23.58
N GLU A 41 6.91 9.39 24.56
CA GLU A 41 5.98 8.27 24.69
C GLU A 41 4.54 8.71 24.85
N GLU A 42 4.28 9.76 25.62
CA GLU A 42 2.91 10.27 25.86
C GLU A 42 2.23 10.66 24.55
N LYS A 43 2.95 11.46 23.73
CA LYS A 43 2.46 11.85 22.40
C LYS A 43 2.30 10.67 21.46
N ALA A 44 3.24 9.74 21.47
CA ALA A 44 3.17 8.55 20.64
C ALA A 44 2.00 7.65 21.02
N ASN A 45 1.72 7.46 22.32
CA ASN A 45 0.57 6.69 22.81
C ASN A 45 -0.76 7.22 22.27
N ALA A 46 -1.00 8.53 22.33
CA ALA A 46 -2.21 9.13 21.79
C ALA A 46 -2.36 8.86 20.29
N LEU A 47 -1.31 9.14 19.51
CA LEU A 47 -1.31 9.00 18.05
C LEU A 47 -1.45 7.54 17.60
N THR A 48 -0.77 6.60 18.26
CA THR A 48 -0.84 5.18 17.91
C THR A 48 -2.17 4.56 18.27
N SER A 49 -2.77 4.96 19.42
CA SER A 49 -4.11 4.52 19.82
C SER A 49 -5.17 4.99 18.81
N GLU A 50 -5.10 6.23 18.38
CA GLU A 50 -5.99 6.78 17.34
C GLU A 50 -5.83 6.03 16.01
N PHE A 51 -4.59 5.80 15.58
CA PHE A 51 -4.29 5.05 14.36
C PHE A 51 -4.87 3.64 14.39
N LEU A 52 -4.62 2.88 15.46
CA LEU A 52 -5.12 1.50 15.61
C LEU A 52 -6.65 1.46 15.69
N HIS A 53 -7.27 2.43 16.36
CA HIS A 53 -8.73 2.55 16.40
C HIS A 53 -9.32 2.75 15.01
N HIS A 54 -8.78 3.68 14.23
CA HIS A 54 -9.23 3.91 12.87
C HIS A 54 -8.97 2.72 11.94
N LEU A 55 -7.84 2.04 12.08
CA LEU A 55 -7.55 0.84 11.31
C LEU A 55 -8.55 -0.29 11.61
N ALA A 56 -8.86 -0.49 12.90
CA ALA A 56 -9.86 -1.47 13.33
C ALA A 56 -11.27 -1.13 12.80
N ALA A 57 -11.64 0.15 12.83
CA ALA A 57 -12.91 0.63 12.28
C ALA A 57 -13.03 0.35 10.78
N LEU A 58 -11.99 0.66 9.99
CA LEU A 58 -11.97 0.36 8.56
C LEU A 58 -12.09 -1.14 8.28
N ARG A 59 -11.34 -1.96 9.00
CA ARG A 59 -11.45 -3.42 8.86
C ARG A 59 -12.86 -3.93 9.18
N ALA A 60 -13.50 -3.40 10.22
CA ALA A 60 -14.86 -3.77 10.59
C ALA A 60 -15.89 -3.33 9.53
N GLU A 61 -15.73 -2.13 8.97
CA GLU A 61 -16.59 -1.59 7.92
C GLU A 61 -16.52 -2.43 6.63
N TYR A 62 -15.31 -2.88 6.27
CA TYR A 62 -15.06 -3.67 5.06
C TYR A 62 -14.75 -5.15 5.35
N ALA A 63 -15.22 -5.68 6.49
CA ALA A 63 -14.92 -7.04 6.96
C ALA A 63 -15.46 -8.17 6.04
N THR A 64 -16.47 -7.88 5.24
CA THR A 64 -16.98 -8.89 4.28
C THR A 64 -15.97 -9.03 3.16
N PRO A 65 -15.29 -10.19 3.05
CA PRO A 65 -14.36 -10.41 1.94
C PRO A 65 -15.15 -10.29 0.63
N SER A 66 -14.90 -9.22 -0.10
CA SER A 66 -15.36 -9.14 -1.47
C SER A 66 -14.41 -9.97 -2.33
N ASN A 67 -14.94 -10.71 -3.29
CA ASN A 67 -14.09 -11.43 -4.26
C ASN A 67 -13.44 -10.45 -5.27
N ASN A 68 -13.33 -9.17 -4.87
CA ASN A 68 -12.87 -8.07 -5.70
C ASN A 68 -11.37 -8.20 -5.97
N LYS A 69 -11.03 -8.62 -7.17
CA LYS A 69 -9.65 -8.64 -7.66
C LYS A 69 -9.29 -7.27 -8.21
N VAL A 70 -8.31 -6.64 -7.62
CA VAL A 70 -7.90 -5.28 -7.94
C VAL A 70 -6.55 -5.30 -8.66
N PHE A 71 -6.46 -4.56 -9.77
CA PHE A 71 -5.19 -4.33 -10.43
C PHE A 71 -4.52 -3.09 -9.84
N TYR A 72 -3.57 -3.31 -8.94
CA TYR A 72 -2.75 -2.26 -8.35
C TYR A 72 -1.47 -2.09 -9.17
N TYR A 73 -1.12 -0.85 -9.54
CA TYR A 73 0.11 -0.56 -10.28
C TYR A 73 0.73 0.77 -9.89
N SER A 74 2.05 0.89 -10.07
CA SER A 74 2.81 2.12 -9.79
C SER A 74 3.45 2.73 -11.05
N TRP A 75 3.71 1.91 -12.07
CA TRP A 75 4.30 2.33 -13.34
C TRP A 75 3.57 1.70 -14.51
N THR A 76 3.54 2.43 -15.62
CA THR A 76 2.95 1.97 -16.88
C THR A 76 4.00 1.55 -17.92
N SER A 77 5.29 1.90 -17.70
CA SER A 77 6.40 1.55 -18.59
C SER A 77 7.69 1.29 -17.78
N PRO A 78 8.01 0.01 -17.48
CA PRO A 78 7.19 -1.18 -17.69
C PRO A 78 5.96 -1.19 -16.79
N LEU A 79 4.90 -1.91 -17.21
CA LEU A 79 3.69 -2.05 -16.36
C LEU A 79 3.99 -3.01 -15.21
N MET A 80 4.10 -2.45 -14.01
CA MET A 80 4.45 -3.18 -12.78
C MET A 80 3.24 -3.28 -11.86
N THR A 81 2.96 -4.47 -11.37
CA THR A 81 1.89 -4.75 -10.41
C THR A 81 2.42 -5.39 -9.13
N ILE A 82 1.52 -5.93 -8.32
CA ILE A 82 1.83 -6.52 -7.02
C ILE A 82 1.32 -7.96 -6.93
N GLY A 83 2.13 -8.82 -6.30
CA GLY A 83 1.74 -10.17 -5.87
C GLY A 83 1.11 -10.16 -4.48
N ASP A 84 0.82 -11.35 -3.97
CA ASP A 84 0.09 -11.54 -2.70
C ASP A 84 0.86 -11.04 -1.48
N ASN A 85 2.18 -11.26 -1.43
CA ASN A 85 3.01 -10.86 -0.29
C ASN A 85 3.48 -9.40 -0.33
N ALA A 86 3.20 -8.67 -1.41
CA ALA A 86 3.59 -7.28 -1.53
C ALA A 86 2.88 -6.39 -0.51
N TRP A 87 3.59 -5.39 0.02
CA TRP A 87 3.02 -4.43 0.97
C TRP A 87 1.67 -3.83 0.53
N PRO A 88 1.48 -3.35 -0.72
CA PRO A 88 0.20 -2.76 -1.10
C PRO A 88 -0.98 -3.76 -1.07
N ASN A 89 -0.74 -5.08 -1.19
CA ASN A 89 -1.81 -6.05 -1.04
C ASN A 89 -2.38 -6.07 0.38
N LYS A 90 -1.57 -5.77 1.42
CA LYS A 90 -2.06 -5.61 2.80
C LYS A 90 -3.03 -4.44 2.91
N LEU A 91 -2.84 -3.37 2.12
CA LEU A 91 -3.75 -2.23 2.06
C LEU A 91 -5.07 -2.63 1.39
N LEU A 92 -5.02 -3.41 0.31
CA LEU A 92 -6.21 -3.95 -0.35
C LEU A 92 -7.00 -4.86 0.60
N ASN A 93 -6.31 -5.68 1.39
CA ASN A 93 -6.94 -6.59 2.35
C ASN A 93 -7.73 -5.84 3.46
N VAL A 94 -7.30 -4.65 3.86
CA VAL A 94 -8.08 -3.79 4.77
C VAL A 94 -9.44 -3.44 4.17
N CYS A 95 -9.50 -3.29 2.84
CA CYS A 95 -10.70 -2.95 2.09
C CYS A 95 -11.51 -4.19 1.65
N GLY A 96 -11.21 -5.38 2.16
CA GLY A 96 -11.87 -6.63 1.77
C GLY A 96 -11.54 -7.10 0.35
N ALA A 97 -10.53 -6.52 -0.30
CA ALA A 97 -10.10 -6.83 -1.66
C ALA A 97 -8.71 -7.50 -1.67
N GLN A 98 -8.29 -8.01 -2.82
CA GLN A 98 -6.94 -8.57 -2.99
C GLN A 98 -6.41 -8.25 -4.39
N THR A 99 -5.08 -8.40 -4.55
CA THR A 99 -4.46 -8.19 -5.84
C THR A 99 -4.97 -9.16 -6.92
N LEU A 100 -5.09 -8.67 -8.15
CA LEU A 100 -5.42 -9.46 -9.33
C LEU A 100 -4.38 -10.57 -9.62
N PHE A 101 -3.14 -10.37 -9.16
CA PHE A 101 -2.00 -11.25 -9.39
C PHE A 101 -1.53 -11.95 -8.10
N ALA A 102 -2.47 -12.38 -7.25
CA ALA A 102 -2.17 -13.13 -6.04
C ALA A 102 -1.47 -14.48 -6.31
N ASP A 103 -1.62 -15.02 -7.53
CA ASP A 103 -0.95 -16.24 -8.00
C ASP A 103 0.51 -16.02 -8.46
N SER A 104 1.00 -14.78 -8.45
CA SER A 104 2.36 -14.47 -8.86
C SER A 104 3.39 -15.03 -7.86
N PRO A 105 4.46 -15.70 -8.34
CA PRO A 105 5.54 -16.18 -7.48
C PRO A 105 6.47 -15.07 -6.96
N VAL A 106 6.31 -13.83 -7.46
CA VAL A 106 7.11 -12.68 -7.08
C VAL A 106 6.22 -11.53 -6.60
N ASP A 107 6.74 -10.73 -5.67
CA ASP A 107 5.97 -9.66 -5.04
C ASP A 107 5.66 -8.48 -5.97
N TYR A 108 6.50 -8.24 -6.98
CA TYR A 108 6.37 -7.12 -7.93
C TYR A 108 6.60 -7.60 -9.37
N PRO A 109 5.61 -8.29 -9.96
CA PRO A 109 5.74 -8.78 -11.33
C PRO A 109 5.56 -7.67 -12.35
N GLN A 110 6.29 -7.77 -13.46
CA GLN A 110 5.99 -7.06 -14.69
C GLN A 110 4.95 -7.85 -15.47
N VAL A 111 3.92 -7.17 -15.96
CA VAL A 111 2.79 -7.79 -16.67
C VAL A 111 2.48 -7.03 -17.96
N SER A 112 1.73 -7.66 -18.85
CA SER A 112 1.20 -7.02 -20.04
C SER A 112 -0.22 -6.48 -19.83
N VAL A 113 -0.61 -5.48 -20.62
CA VAL A 113 -2.00 -5.00 -20.62
C VAL A 113 -2.97 -6.12 -21.00
N GLN A 114 -2.57 -7.02 -21.91
CA GLN A 114 -3.38 -8.18 -22.31
C GLN A 114 -3.69 -9.11 -21.13
N GLU A 115 -2.71 -9.36 -20.24
CA GLU A 115 -2.94 -10.16 -19.04
C GLU A 115 -3.93 -9.47 -18.10
N VAL A 116 -3.81 -8.16 -17.90
CA VAL A 116 -4.75 -7.39 -17.08
C VAL A 116 -6.16 -7.50 -17.64
N LEU A 117 -6.32 -7.31 -18.98
CA LEU A 117 -7.62 -7.40 -19.64
C LEU A 117 -8.23 -8.80 -19.56
N SER A 118 -7.42 -9.85 -19.73
CA SER A 118 -7.90 -11.25 -19.66
C SER A 118 -8.39 -11.63 -18.27
N ARG A 119 -7.82 -11.05 -17.21
CA ARG A 119 -8.18 -11.31 -15.81
C ARG A 119 -9.35 -10.47 -15.31
N GLN A 120 -9.85 -9.50 -16.09
CA GLN A 120 -11.02 -8.67 -15.79
C GLN A 120 -11.03 -8.10 -14.36
N PRO A 121 -10.16 -7.13 -14.03
CA PRO A 121 -10.11 -6.55 -12.69
C PRO A 121 -11.43 -5.86 -12.33
N PHE A 122 -11.79 -5.93 -11.06
CA PHE A 122 -12.91 -5.19 -10.49
C PHE A 122 -12.65 -3.68 -10.46
N ALA A 123 -11.42 -3.28 -10.11
CA ALA A 123 -10.95 -1.91 -10.09
C ALA A 123 -9.48 -1.82 -10.51
N LEU A 124 -9.09 -0.66 -11.04
CA LEU A 124 -7.72 -0.27 -11.28
C LEU A 124 -7.28 0.69 -10.16
N VAL A 125 -6.19 0.40 -9.49
CA VAL A 125 -5.60 1.29 -8.47
C VAL A 125 -4.24 1.75 -8.94
N ALA A 126 -4.10 3.04 -9.22
CA ALA A 126 -2.84 3.67 -9.57
C ALA A 126 -2.21 4.35 -8.34
N ALA A 127 -1.06 3.87 -7.90
CA ALA A 127 -0.23 4.59 -6.93
C ALA A 127 0.67 5.57 -7.69
N SER A 128 0.17 6.79 -7.89
CA SER A 128 0.82 7.77 -8.78
C SER A 128 0.58 9.21 -8.34
N ASN A 129 1.57 10.06 -8.55
CA ASN A 129 1.46 11.52 -8.43
C ASN A 129 1.13 12.19 -9.77
N GLN A 130 0.94 11.41 -10.84
CA GLN A 130 0.53 11.94 -12.13
C GLN A 130 -0.94 12.41 -12.09
N PRO A 131 -1.32 13.38 -12.92
CA PRO A 131 -2.72 13.76 -13.10
C PRO A 131 -3.58 12.56 -13.49
N THR A 132 -4.78 12.47 -12.97
CA THR A 132 -5.73 11.39 -13.30
C THR A 132 -6.01 11.31 -14.79
N SER A 133 -6.02 12.46 -15.49
CA SER A 133 -6.17 12.55 -16.96
C SER A 133 -5.13 11.74 -17.72
N ASP A 134 -3.87 11.75 -17.26
CA ASP A 134 -2.77 11.06 -17.93
C ASP A 134 -2.86 9.54 -17.71
N LEU A 135 -3.27 9.15 -16.50
CA LEU A 135 -3.53 7.74 -16.16
C LEU A 135 -4.74 7.21 -16.95
N GLU A 136 -5.80 8.00 -17.09
CA GLU A 136 -6.95 7.66 -17.93
C GLU A 136 -6.58 7.57 -19.41
N GLN A 137 -5.68 8.44 -19.90
CA GLN A 137 -5.19 8.39 -21.28
C GLN A 137 -4.45 7.08 -21.57
N PHE A 138 -3.69 6.55 -20.62
CA PHE A 138 -3.04 5.24 -20.76
C PHE A 138 -4.06 4.11 -20.97
N TRP A 139 -5.17 4.12 -20.23
CA TRP A 139 -6.20 3.08 -20.33
C TRP A 139 -7.22 3.31 -21.45
N ARG A 140 -7.30 4.50 -22.02
CA ARG A 140 -8.28 4.90 -23.02
C ARG A 140 -8.40 3.93 -24.20
N PRO A 141 -7.32 3.41 -24.83
CA PRO A 141 -7.42 2.44 -25.93
C PRO A 141 -8.08 1.12 -25.53
N HIS A 142 -8.10 0.81 -24.24
CA HIS A 142 -8.54 -0.46 -23.68
C HIS A 142 -9.91 -0.40 -23.03
N ARG A 143 -10.49 0.79 -22.86
CA ARG A 143 -11.76 1.01 -22.15
C ARG A 143 -12.94 0.26 -22.76
N ARG A 144 -12.93 -0.08 -24.02
CA ARG A 144 -13.97 -0.92 -24.65
C ARG A 144 -14.01 -2.36 -24.09
N PHE A 145 -12.91 -2.83 -23.47
CA PHE A 145 -12.77 -4.15 -22.87
C PHE A 145 -12.64 -4.11 -21.35
N LEU A 146 -12.54 -2.92 -20.76
CA LEU A 146 -12.22 -2.70 -19.36
C LEU A 146 -13.12 -1.63 -18.75
N SER A 147 -14.17 -2.07 -18.06
CA SER A 147 -15.12 -1.19 -17.36
C SER A 147 -14.67 -0.80 -15.95
N ALA A 148 -13.60 -1.43 -15.42
CA ALA A 148 -13.10 -1.21 -14.07
C ALA A 148 -12.82 0.28 -13.80
N PRO A 149 -13.33 0.87 -12.68
CA PRO A 149 -13.05 2.23 -12.31
C PRO A 149 -11.56 2.43 -12.02
N LEU A 150 -11.05 3.64 -12.25
CA LEU A 150 -9.70 4.04 -11.88
C LEU A 150 -9.73 4.79 -10.54
N ILE A 151 -9.00 4.26 -9.57
CA ILE A 151 -8.78 4.86 -8.26
C ILE A 151 -7.33 5.31 -8.22
N VAL A 152 -7.08 6.55 -7.83
CA VAL A 152 -5.72 7.08 -7.69
C VAL A 152 -5.40 7.25 -6.21
N VAL A 153 -4.28 6.69 -5.77
CA VAL A 153 -3.78 6.81 -4.41
C VAL A 153 -2.40 7.45 -4.40
N ASN A 154 -2.10 8.17 -3.33
CA ASN A 154 -0.82 8.87 -3.20
C ASN A 154 0.31 7.86 -2.88
N PRO A 155 1.31 7.68 -3.77
CA PRO A 155 2.40 6.74 -3.57
C PRO A 155 3.31 7.12 -2.39
N ASP A 156 3.44 8.42 -2.08
CA ASP A 156 4.23 8.91 -0.95
C ASP A 156 3.61 8.53 0.41
N ILE A 157 2.33 8.18 0.42
CA ILE A 157 1.64 7.73 1.64
C ILE A 157 1.53 6.20 1.64
N THR A 158 1.10 5.60 0.54
CA THR A 158 0.89 4.14 0.44
C THR A 158 2.19 3.33 0.49
N SER A 159 3.32 3.92 0.05
CA SER A 159 4.64 3.27 0.07
C SER A 159 5.51 3.67 1.26
N ARG A 160 5.02 4.54 2.16
CA ARG A 160 5.74 4.98 3.35
C ARG A 160 4.97 4.61 4.61
N PHE A 161 5.67 4.02 5.55
CA PHE A 161 5.12 3.55 6.82
C PHE A 161 4.89 4.70 7.79
N SER A 162 3.71 5.31 7.74
CA SER A 162 3.35 6.44 8.60
C SER A 162 1.88 6.43 9.00
N LEU A 163 1.53 7.14 10.08
CA LEU A 163 0.15 7.26 10.56
C LEU A 163 -0.79 7.92 9.54
N ARG A 164 -0.25 8.68 8.55
CA ARG A 164 -1.03 9.27 7.46
C ARG A 164 -1.71 8.23 6.56
N LEU A 165 -1.27 6.97 6.63
CA LEU A 165 -1.81 5.87 5.85
C LEU A 165 -3.34 5.71 6.02
N ILE A 166 -3.88 6.02 7.21
CA ILE A 166 -5.32 5.89 7.48
C ILE A 166 -6.17 6.71 6.50
N ASN A 167 -5.77 7.93 6.19
CA ASN A 167 -6.53 8.78 5.27
C ASN A 167 -6.53 8.21 3.85
N GLU A 168 -5.41 7.67 3.42
CA GLU A 168 -5.29 7.04 2.10
C GLU A 168 -6.05 5.71 2.02
N LEU A 169 -6.08 4.94 3.10
CA LEU A 169 -6.90 3.73 3.20
C LEU A 169 -8.39 4.04 3.08
N LYS A 170 -8.88 5.15 3.69
CA LYS A 170 -10.28 5.58 3.53
C LYS A 170 -10.61 5.85 2.06
N ILE A 171 -9.72 6.54 1.33
CA ILE A 171 -9.90 6.83 -0.10
C ILE A 171 -9.92 5.52 -0.89
N LEU A 172 -8.94 4.64 -0.65
CA LEU A 172 -8.81 3.35 -1.31
C LEU A 172 -10.04 2.47 -1.10
N CYS A 173 -10.45 2.27 0.16
CA CYS A 173 -11.57 1.40 0.48
C CYS A 173 -12.89 1.93 -0.08
N LYS A 174 -13.13 3.26 0.03
CA LYS A 174 -14.33 3.89 -0.58
C LYS A 174 -14.35 3.77 -2.10
N GLY A 175 -13.19 3.80 -2.74
CA GLY A 175 -13.11 3.67 -4.20
C GLY A 175 -13.33 2.24 -4.69
N ILE A 176 -12.99 1.22 -3.88
CA ILE A 176 -13.18 -0.20 -4.22
C ILE A 176 -14.60 -0.67 -3.92
N ASN A 177 -15.26 -0.16 -2.88
CA ASN A 177 -16.61 -0.58 -2.42
C ASN A 177 -17.66 0.48 -2.69
#